data_99b6188e1acf108ab0043c3844a85a9a
#
_entry.id   99b6188e1acf108ab0043c3844a85a9a
#
_cell.length_a   1.000
_cell.length_b   1.000
_cell.length_c   1.000
_cell.angle_alpha   90.00
_cell.angle_beta   90.00
_cell.angle_gamma   90.00
#
_symmetry.space_group_name_H-M   'P 1'
#
loop_
_entity.id
_entity.type
_entity.pdbx_description
1 polymer ?
#
loop_
_entity_poly.entity_id
_entity_poly.type
_entity_poly.pdbx_seq_one_letter_code
_entity_poly.pdbx_strand_id
1 'polypeptide(L)'
;MFNPLSHPYARLEARRPRNLAVMAAVAGLALAPSLFAGEIVTVRTHADRVASTEAARDARMLSDAFRTVAERVRPSVVQILAIDDPPYADXAGRGLQREQIPERFRDMIPGNPGXESPKARGPRTGQGTGVVATSDGIIVTNNHVIAGSDRVRVVLHDGSEFDGKVIGADPETDLAIVKIEREDLQPAVFADSDDVRVGDWVVALGSPYGLSQTVTAGIISALGREAVGLARFENYMQTDAAINPGNSGGPLVNLDGDVIGINTAISSRGGGNDGIGFAIPSRMVERIANDLAGDGTVERGWLGVNIQSLDDPDLAASFGRTARRGVLVSGVLGGTPAAEAGLTPGDIILSIDGQRTNTPASLARTIAEYAPEAEIDLEFVRDGQSMTLTATLGTRPGDASAEGATPAEPEAAAPPRLGLELAPLDQELREQAGLGTETGIFVRGVAADGPAARAGIEPGDAILRIGGVEADSVTTFKDALAEIPDDQPIRMLIERQGTTRFLLVKPNE
;
A
#
# COMPACT_ATOMS: atom_id res chain seq x y z
N MET A 1 -20.81 23.66 41.95
CA MET A 1 -20.84 23.48 43.42
C MET A 1 -19.78 22.49 43.83
N PHE A 2 -18.90 22.93 44.75
CA PHE A 2 -17.90 22.19 45.54
C PHE A 2 -16.61 21.79 44.79
N ASN A 3 -15.65 22.33 45.14
CA ASN A 3 -14.46 22.86 45.78
C ASN A 3 -13.50 21.78 46.35
N PRO A 4 -12.18 21.94 46.17
CA PRO A 4 -11.16 20.92 46.42
C PRO A 4 -10.56 20.98 47.81
N LEU A 5 -9.97 19.90 48.25
CA LEU A 5 -9.28 19.81 49.54
C LEU A 5 -7.77 19.62 49.39
N SER A 6 -7.10 20.54 49.87
CA SER A 6 -5.83 20.85 50.54
C SER A 6 -4.94 19.70 51.04
N HIS A 7 -3.67 19.78 50.66
CA HIS A 7 -2.56 19.01 51.24
C HIS A 7 -1.97 19.73 52.47
N PRO A 8 -1.53 19.04 53.50
CA PRO A 8 -0.67 19.60 54.52
C PRO A 8 0.80 19.19 54.34
N TYR A 9 1.67 20.19 54.23
CA TYR A 9 3.12 20.02 54.37
C TYR A 9 3.48 20.02 55.85
N ALA A 10 4.18 18.99 56.32
CA ALA A 10 4.81 18.96 57.64
C ALA A 10 6.22 19.56 57.56
N ARG A 11 6.49 20.58 58.35
CA ARG A 11 7.80 21.16 58.55
C ARG A 11 8.61 20.31 59.54
N LEU A 12 9.83 19.95 59.17
CA LEU A 12 10.82 19.43 60.15
C LEU A 12 11.84 20.52 60.43
N GLU A 13 11.84 20.92 61.69
CA GLU A 13 12.79 21.90 62.24
C GLU A 13 14.18 21.28 62.43
N ALA A 14 15.22 22.02 62.03
CA ALA A 14 16.60 21.67 62.25
C ALA A 14 17.07 22.06 63.65
N ARG A 15 17.58 21.12 64.42
CA ARG A 15 18.32 21.37 65.66
C ARG A 15 19.80 21.39 65.37
N ARG A 16 20.44 22.51 65.70
CA ARG A 16 21.91 22.64 65.78
C ARG A 16 22.41 22.14 67.15
N PRO A 17 23.55 21.50 67.24
CA PRO A 17 24.35 21.51 68.47
C PRO A 17 25.67 22.29 68.35
N ARG A 18 26.08 22.76 69.49
CA ARG A 18 27.11 23.74 69.81
C ARG A 18 28.55 23.22 69.65
N ASN A 19 29.41 24.20 69.41
CA ASN A 19 30.86 24.20 69.34
C ASN A 19 31.60 23.39 70.45
N LEU A 20 32.66 22.76 70.07
CA LEU A 20 33.84 22.69 70.90
C LEU A 20 35.08 22.74 70.01
N ALA A 21 35.91 23.76 70.28
CA ALA A 21 37.21 23.95 69.65
C ALA A 21 38.26 23.13 70.38
N VAL A 22 39.17 22.49 69.64
CA VAL A 22 40.43 22.12 70.15
C VAL A 22 41.49 22.41 69.09
N MET A 23 42.46 23.19 69.50
CA MET A 23 43.68 23.59 68.76
C MET A 23 44.69 22.44 68.63
N ALA A 24 45.48 22.59 67.60
CA ALA A 24 46.85 22.27 67.47
C ALA A 24 47.24 21.09 66.59
N ALA A 25 48.01 21.33 65.69
CA ALA A 25 49.43 21.06 65.44
C ALA A 25 49.70 21.09 63.94
N VAL A 26 50.45 22.07 63.56
CA VAL A 26 51.13 22.13 62.24
C VAL A 26 52.28 21.13 62.29
N ALA A 27 52.23 20.10 61.51
CA ALA A 27 53.36 19.32 61.08
C ALA A 27 53.26 19.11 59.59
N GLY A 28 54.16 19.69 58.84
CA GLY A 28 54.16 19.58 57.38
C GLY A 28 54.39 18.15 56.91
N LEU A 29 53.59 17.79 55.99
CA LEU A 29 53.88 16.68 55.11
C LEU A 29 53.65 17.13 53.68
N ALA A 30 54.69 17.35 52.98
CA ALA A 30 54.65 17.43 51.51
C ALA A 30 54.24 16.07 50.97
N LEU A 31 53.33 16.04 50.13
CA LEU A 31 53.07 15.27 49.34
C LEU A 31 52.26 14.43 48.92
N ALA A 32 52.05 14.08 47.97
CA ALA A 32 51.83 13.14 46.89
C ALA A 32 50.56 13.46 45.99
N PRO A 33 50.78 13.93 44.81
CA PRO A 33 49.74 13.90 43.77
C PRO A 33 49.79 12.53 43.09
N SER A 34 49.20 11.52 43.66
CA SER A 34 49.10 10.21 42.99
C SER A 34 47.98 9.30 43.50
N LEU A 35 46.82 9.83 43.80
CA LEU A 35 45.72 8.99 44.24
C LEU A 35 44.41 9.11 43.37
N PHE A 36 44.60 9.65 42.14
CA PHE A 36 43.52 9.65 41.17
C PHE A 36 44.00 9.20 39.78
N ALA A 37 44.79 8.12 39.74
CA ALA A 37 45.07 7.42 38.48
C ALA A 37 44.29 6.13 38.39
N GLY A 38 43.02 6.19 38.84
CA GLY A 38 42.05 5.12 38.49
C GLY A 38 41.49 5.40 37.10
N GLU A 39 41.57 4.46 36.22
CA GLU A 39 40.88 4.56 34.92
C GLU A 39 39.42 4.90 35.15
N ILE A 40 38.99 6.06 34.67
CA ILE A 40 37.59 6.51 34.79
C ILE A 40 36.67 5.64 33.93
N VAL A 41 37.20 5.12 32.81
CA VAL A 41 36.50 4.21 31.94
C VAL A 41 37.43 3.07 31.54
N THR A 42 37.00 1.85 31.82
CA THR A 42 37.74 0.64 31.39
C THR A 42 37.00 0.02 30.21
N VAL A 43 37.56 0.05 29.03
CA VAL A 43 37.05 -0.61 27.83
C VAL A 43 37.51 -2.07 27.85
N ARG A 44 36.56 -2.97 28.09
CA ARG A 44 36.82 -4.42 28.05
C ARG A 44 36.86 -4.93 26.63
N THR A 45 37.89 -5.61 26.24
CA THR A 45 37.96 -6.30 24.96
C THR A 45 37.04 -7.53 24.95
N HIS A 46 36.81 -8.09 23.78
CA HIS A 46 36.00 -9.30 23.63
C HIS A 46 36.64 -10.48 24.42
N ALA A 47 37.97 -10.53 24.51
CA ALA A 47 38.71 -11.55 25.24
C ALA A 47 38.54 -11.47 26.76
N ASP A 48 38.22 -10.31 27.31
CA ASP A 48 38.09 -10.07 28.75
C ASP A 48 36.70 -10.45 29.31
N ARG A 49 35.82 -10.96 28.48
CA ARG A 49 34.45 -11.31 28.91
C ARG A 49 34.45 -12.63 29.68
N VAL A 50 33.98 -12.58 30.90
CA VAL A 50 33.73 -13.73 31.76
C VAL A 50 32.73 -14.70 31.10
N ALA A 51 32.86 -15.99 31.38
CA ALA A 51 31.97 -17.04 30.89
C ALA A 51 30.48 -16.64 30.99
N SER A 52 29.86 -16.52 29.85
CA SER A 52 28.45 -16.12 29.73
C SER A 52 27.52 -17.25 30.18
N THR A 53 26.41 -16.87 30.76
CA THR A 53 25.28 -17.82 30.98
C THR A 53 24.82 -18.40 29.63
N GLU A 54 24.15 -19.54 29.66
CA GLU A 54 23.59 -20.20 28.47
C GLU A 54 22.71 -19.22 27.67
N ALA A 55 21.82 -18.49 28.35
CA ALA A 55 20.97 -17.46 27.72
C ALA A 55 21.78 -16.36 27.00
N ALA A 56 22.93 -15.98 27.56
CA ALA A 56 23.81 -14.98 26.93
C ALA A 56 24.55 -15.55 25.69
N ARG A 57 24.76 -16.86 25.65
CA ARG A 57 25.29 -17.52 24.45
C ARG A 57 24.27 -17.54 23.33
N ASP A 58 23.04 -17.89 23.64
CA ASP A 58 21.93 -17.94 22.66
C ASP A 58 21.68 -16.53 22.06
N ALA A 59 21.67 -15.51 22.89
CA ALA A 59 21.51 -14.12 22.43
C ALA A 59 22.70 -13.68 21.53
N ARG A 60 23.90 -14.15 21.79
CA ARG A 60 25.06 -13.89 20.92
C ARG A 60 24.96 -14.61 19.60
N MET A 61 24.46 -15.86 19.57
CA MET A 61 24.25 -16.60 18.33
C MET A 61 23.30 -15.84 17.41
N LEU A 62 22.22 -15.26 17.96
CA LEU A 62 21.31 -14.41 17.17
C LEU A 62 22.00 -13.14 16.67
N SER A 63 22.81 -12.48 17.51
CA SER A 63 23.58 -11.29 17.09
C SER A 63 24.57 -11.65 15.98
N ASP A 64 25.21 -12.81 16.08
CA ASP A 64 26.15 -13.28 15.07
C ASP A 64 25.43 -13.62 13.76
N ALA A 65 24.21 -14.17 13.82
CA ALA A 65 23.36 -14.40 12.64
C ALA A 65 23.09 -13.09 11.92
N PHE A 66 22.59 -12.06 12.63
CA PHE A 66 22.30 -10.74 12.03
C PHE A 66 23.57 -10.12 11.39
N ARG A 67 24.71 -10.24 12.05
CA ARG A 67 25.98 -9.72 11.53
C ARG A 67 26.37 -10.46 10.23
N THR A 68 26.29 -11.79 10.24
CA THR A 68 26.60 -12.62 9.07
C THR A 68 25.70 -12.28 7.89
N VAL A 69 24.39 -12.14 8.14
CA VAL A 69 23.42 -11.73 7.12
C VAL A 69 23.81 -10.37 6.53
N ALA A 70 24.07 -9.38 7.39
CA ALA A 70 24.45 -8.04 6.95
C ALA A 70 25.72 -8.06 6.10
N GLU A 71 26.76 -8.80 6.53
CA GLU A 71 28.03 -8.93 5.79
C GLU A 71 27.83 -9.62 4.44
N ARG A 72 27.01 -10.66 4.38
CA ARG A 72 26.73 -11.43 3.16
C ARG A 72 25.97 -10.60 2.12
N VAL A 73 24.95 -9.85 2.56
CA VAL A 73 24.02 -9.14 1.67
C VAL A 73 24.56 -7.76 1.23
N ARG A 74 25.38 -7.14 2.07
CA ARG A 74 25.91 -5.78 1.84
C ARG A 74 26.46 -5.53 0.44
N PRO A 75 27.23 -6.44 -0.20
CA PRO A 75 27.75 -6.18 -1.56
C PRO A 75 26.68 -6.07 -2.62
N SER A 76 25.50 -6.64 -2.38
CA SER A 76 24.36 -6.62 -3.32
C SER A 76 23.43 -5.43 -3.10
N VAL A 77 23.69 -4.58 -2.09
CA VAL A 77 22.85 -3.42 -1.77
C VAL A 77 23.51 -2.15 -2.27
N VAL A 78 22.79 -1.39 -3.08
CA VAL A 78 23.31 -0.18 -3.71
C VAL A 78 22.46 1.04 -3.33
N GLN A 79 23.06 2.21 -3.34
CA GLN A 79 22.31 3.46 -3.22
C GLN A 79 21.85 3.90 -4.61
N ILE A 80 20.60 4.37 -4.68
CA ILE A 80 20.02 4.97 -5.88
C ILE A 80 19.87 6.48 -5.61
N LEU A 81 20.44 7.28 -6.50
CA LEU A 81 20.29 8.73 -6.52
C LEU A 81 19.54 9.12 -7.79
N ALA A 82 18.33 9.59 -7.61
CA ALA A 82 17.47 10.06 -8.68
C ALA A 82 17.69 11.58 -8.82
N ILE A 83 18.18 12.01 -9.97
CA ILE A 83 18.66 13.39 -10.20
C ILE A 83 17.79 14.08 -11.23
N ASP A 84 17.12 15.15 -10.80
CA ASP A 84 16.42 16.05 -11.70
C ASP A 84 17.39 17.16 -12.09
N ASP A 85 17.71 17.28 -13.35
CA ASP A 85 18.43 18.45 -13.82
C ASP A 85 17.52 19.69 -13.68
N PRO A 86 18.06 20.83 -13.19
CA PRO A 86 17.23 22.04 -13.10
C PRO A 86 16.72 22.38 -14.50
N PRO A 87 15.43 22.72 -14.63
CA PRO A 87 14.89 23.02 -15.95
C PRO A 87 15.67 24.18 -16.56
N TYR A 88 16.39 23.88 -17.62
CA TYR A 88 16.87 24.91 -18.55
C TYR A 88 15.64 25.67 -19.03
N ALA A 89 15.69 26.99 -19.06
CA ALA A 89 14.53 27.85 -19.25
C ALA A 89 13.88 27.75 -20.65
N ASP A 90 13.70 26.56 -21.15
CA ASP A 90 12.96 26.29 -22.39
C ASP A 90 12.34 24.88 -22.39
N UNK A 91 11.36 24.99 -22.05
CA UNK A 91 10.59 23.98 -22.44
C UNK A 91 9.46 23.68 -21.70
N ALA A 92 8.72 23.62 -22.39
CA ALA A 92 7.38 23.13 -22.17
C ALA A 92 7.31 21.90 -21.25
N GLY A 93 6.70 22.11 -20.15
CA GLY A 93 6.48 21.13 -19.10
C GLY A 93 6.23 19.69 -19.49
N ARG A 94 7.03 18.83 -18.90
CA ARG A 94 6.72 17.44 -18.62
C ARG A 94 7.31 17.09 -17.25
N GLY A 95 6.86 17.78 -16.22
CA GLY A 95 7.05 17.35 -14.84
C GLY A 95 5.76 16.71 -14.38
N LEU A 96 5.84 15.54 -13.75
CA LEU A 96 4.69 15.01 -13.03
C LEU A 96 4.17 16.10 -12.07
N GLN A 97 2.97 16.56 -12.29
CA GLN A 97 2.37 17.54 -11.39
C GLN A 97 2.23 16.90 -10.00
N ARG A 98 2.47 17.71 -8.97
CA ARG A 98 2.41 17.27 -7.56
C ARG A 98 1.11 16.51 -7.25
N GLU A 99 0.06 16.79 -8.00
CA GLU A 99 -1.23 16.13 -7.90
C GLU A 99 -1.19 14.66 -8.34
N GLN A 100 -0.20 14.26 -9.14
CA GLN A 100 -0.02 12.88 -9.61
C GLN A 100 0.75 12.00 -8.62
N ILE A 101 1.29 12.59 -7.55
CA ILE A 101 1.98 11.85 -6.49
C ILE A 101 0.97 11.58 -5.38
N PRO A 102 0.71 10.32 -5.04
CA PRO A 102 -0.18 10.01 -3.91
C PRO A 102 0.22 10.78 -2.65
N GLU A 103 -0.77 11.34 -1.98
CA GLU A 103 -0.59 12.31 -0.88
C GLU A 103 0.39 11.83 0.21
N ARG A 104 0.37 10.55 0.49
CA ARG A 104 1.23 9.86 1.46
C ARG A 104 2.72 9.81 1.09
N PHE A 105 3.07 9.95 -0.20
CA PHE A 105 4.48 10.04 -0.63
C PHE A 105 4.99 11.48 -0.70
N ARG A 106 4.09 12.47 -0.66
CA ARG A 106 4.45 13.89 -0.77
C ARG A 106 5.35 14.37 0.37
N ASP A 107 5.19 13.80 1.56
CA ASP A 107 5.97 14.14 2.74
C ASP A 107 7.31 13.40 2.83
N MET A 108 7.47 12.34 2.04
CA MET A 108 8.73 11.59 1.94
C MET A 108 9.72 12.21 0.96
N ILE A 109 9.24 13.15 0.12
CA ILE A 109 10.11 13.86 -0.83
C ILE A 109 10.75 15.05 -0.13
N PRO A 110 12.09 15.14 -0.04
CA PRO A 110 12.75 16.29 0.58
C PRO A 110 12.43 17.57 -0.20
N GLY A 111 11.79 18.54 0.43
CA GLY A 111 11.47 19.83 -0.16
C GLY A 111 10.06 20.32 0.12
N ASN A 112 9.67 20.44 1.37
CA ASN A 112 8.38 21.02 1.76
C ASN A 112 8.36 22.52 1.36
N PRO A 113 7.47 22.96 0.44
CA PRO A 113 7.43 24.35 -0.02
C PRO A 113 6.54 25.22 0.86
N GLY A 114 6.98 25.43 2.07
CA GLY A 114 6.40 26.43 2.97
C GLY A 114 7.13 27.76 3.00
N UNK A 115 8.16 27.84 2.27
CA UNK A 115 8.75 29.06 2.35
C UNK A 115 8.96 29.69 1.05
N GLU A 116 8.40 30.57 0.97
CA GLU A 116 8.66 31.48 -0.12
C GLU A 116 10.11 31.97 -0.18
N SER A 117 10.87 31.49 -1.11
CA SER A 117 12.04 32.20 -1.63
C SER A 117 12.36 31.69 -3.04
N PRO A 118 12.34 32.58 -4.04
CA PRO A 118 12.81 32.25 -5.38
C PRO A 118 14.35 32.35 -5.42
N LYS A 119 15.03 31.43 -4.76
CA LYS A 119 16.47 31.23 -4.97
C LYS A 119 16.64 29.94 -5.74
N ALA A 120 17.51 29.99 -6.72
CA ALA A 120 17.82 28.89 -7.63
C ALA A 120 17.78 27.53 -6.91
N ARG A 121 16.78 26.73 -7.25
CA ARG A 121 16.71 25.35 -6.77
C ARG A 121 17.85 24.58 -7.45
N GLY A 122 18.80 24.11 -6.66
CA GLY A 122 19.75 23.12 -7.10
C GLY A 122 19.01 21.84 -7.53
N PRO A 123 19.69 20.93 -8.21
CA PRO A 123 19.07 19.68 -8.65
C PRO A 123 18.41 18.97 -7.47
N ARG A 124 17.16 18.58 -7.65
CA ARG A 124 16.44 17.76 -6.66
C ARG A 124 17.01 16.35 -6.74
N THR A 125 17.43 15.82 -5.62
CA THR A 125 17.97 14.48 -5.53
C THR A 125 17.03 13.62 -4.69
N GLY A 126 16.28 12.74 -5.33
CA GLY A 126 15.60 11.64 -4.66
C GLY A 126 16.63 10.60 -4.23
N GLN A 127 16.41 9.94 -3.12
CA GLN A 127 17.33 8.91 -2.62
C GLN A 127 16.57 7.66 -2.20
N GLY A 128 17.11 6.52 -2.57
CA GLY A 128 16.64 5.21 -2.15
C GLY A 128 17.73 4.18 -2.24
N THR A 129 17.32 2.96 -2.21
CA THR A 129 18.19 1.78 -2.24
C THR A 129 17.80 0.91 -3.44
N GLY A 130 18.73 0.08 -3.90
CA GLY A 130 18.47 -0.96 -4.88
C GLY A 130 19.14 -2.27 -4.49
N VAL A 131 18.71 -3.34 -5.11
CA VAL A 131 19.24 -4.70 -4.92
C VAL A 131 19.80 -5.19 -6.25
N VAL A 132 21.07 -5.56 -6.26
CA VAL A 132 21.71 -6.18 -7.43
C VAL A 132 21.07 -7.55 -7.67
N ALA A 133 20.40 -7.71 -8.80
CA ALA A 133 19.71 -8.96 -9.17
C ALA A 133 20.58 -9.86 -10.03
N THR A 134 21.49 -9.28 -10.86
CA THR A 134 22.37 -10.05 -11.73
C THR A 134 23.81 -9.54 -11.70
N SER A 135 24.76 -10.42 -12.00
CA SER A 135 26.19 -10.06 -11.99
C SER A 135 26.59 -9.07 -13.08
N ASP A 136 25.77 -8.91 -14.10
CA ASP A 136 26.00 -7.99 -15.23
C ASP A 136 25.35 -6.61 -15.04
N GLY A 137 24.73 -6.34 -13.87
CA GLY A 137 24.31 -4.99 -13.52
C GLY A 137 22.81 -4.68 -13.54
N ILE A 138 21.95 -5.68 -13.50
CA ILE A 138 20.50 -5.47 -13.29
C ILE A 138 20.26 -5.21 -11.80
N ILE A 139 19.54 -4.15 -11.51
CA ILE A 139 19.23 -3.69 -10.13
C ILE A 139 17.72 -3.50 -10.04
N VAL A 140 17.14 -4.08 -9.00
CA VAL A 140 15.72 -3.89 -8.63
C VAL A 140 15.63 -2.74 -7.61
N THR A 141 14.64 -1.88 -7.78
CA THR A 141 14.32 -0.81 -6.81
C THR A 141 12.82 -0.51 -6.86
N ASN A 142 12.36 0.47 -6.08
CA ASN A 142 10.98 0.95 -6.20
C ASN A 142 10.83 1.97 -7.32
N ASN A 143 9.67 1.95 -7.96
CA ASN A 143 9.31 2.94 -8.96
C ASN A 143 9.34 4.37 -8.38
N HIS A 144 8.77 4.59 -7.19
CA HIS A 144 8.74 5.94 -6.59
C HIS A 144 10.13 6.51 -6.30
N VAL A 145 11.16 5.67 -6.18
CA VAL A 145 12.55 6.12 -5.95
C VAL A 145 13.10 6.82 -7.20
N ILE A 146 12.71 6.36 -8.40
CA ILE A 146 13.24 6.86 -9.66
C ILE A 146 12.24 7.68 -10.48
N ALA A 147 10.97 7.68 -10.10
CA ALA A 147 9.88 8.29 -10.85
C ALA A 147 10.09 9.79 -11.05
N GLY A 148 9.98 10.23 -12.29
CA GLY A 148 10.09 11.65 -12.66
C GLY A 148 11.51 12.19 -12.72
N SER A 149 12.52 11.35 -12.63
CA SER A 149 13.93 11.77 -12.69
C SER A 149 14.51 11.64 -14.08
N ASP A 150 15.28 12.65 -14.47
CA ASP A 150 15.96 12.66 -15.78
C ASP A 150 17.12 11.67 -15.82
N ARG A 151 17.80 11.49 -14.70
CA ARG A 151 18.97 10.62 -14.57
C ARG A 151 18.96 9.85 -13.27
N VAL A 152 19.46 8.63 -13.32
CA VAL A 152 19.67 7.78 -12.12
C VAL A 152 21.16 7.52 -11.97
N ARG A 153 21.67 7.67 -10.75
CA ARG A 153 23.04 7.30 -10.40
C ARG A 153 23.02 6.21 -9.36
N VAL A 154 23.82 5.19 -9.54
CA VAL A 154 23.95 4.05 -8.64
C VAL A 154 25.31 4.12 -7.96
N VAL A 155 25.32 4.04 -6.62
CA VAL A 155 26.56 4.00 -5.83
C VAL A 155 26.65 2.62 -5.18
N LEU A 156 27.71 1.89 -5.50
CA LEU A 156 27.95 0.54 -4.95
C LEU A 156 28.49 0.62 -3.52
N HIS A 157 28.52 -0.53 -2.85
CA HIS A 157 29.01 -0.64 -1.45
C HIS A 157 30.48 -0.21 -1.28
N ASP A 158 31.27 -0.28 -2.35
CA ASP A 158 32.68 0.13 -2.34
C ASP A 158 32.88 1.64 -2.63
N GLY A 159 31.77 2.36 -2.85
CA GLY A 159 31.76 3.78 -3.16
C GLY A 159 31.91 4.11 -4.65
N SER A 160 32.02 3.11 -5.54
CA SER A 160 32.07 3.37 -6.97
C SER A 160 30.69 3.79 -7.49
N GLU A 161 30.69 4.74 -8.44
CA GLU A 161 29.46 5.35 -8.97
C GLU A 161 29.29 5.01 -10.46
N PHE A 162 28.07 4.75 -10.85
CA PHE A 162 27.70 4.41 -12.23
C PHE A 162 26.44 5.17 -12.64
N ASP A 163 26.37 5.59 -13.88
CA ASP A 163 25.12 6.07 -14.46
C ASP A 163 24.19 4.87 -14.69
N GLY A 164 22.99 4.95 -14.15
CA GLY A 164 21.97 3.92 -14.28
C GLY A 164 20.96 4.26 -15.37
N LYS A 165 20.68 3.29 -16.21
CA LYS A 165 19.63 3.37 -17.23
C LYS A 165 18.38 2.66 -16.72
N VAL A 166 17.26 3.37 -16.65
CA VAL A 166 15.97 2.74 -16.34
C VAL A 166 15.57 1.86 -17.52
N ILE A 167 15.45 0.55 -17.29
CA ILE A 167 15.03 -0.44 -18.30
C ILE A 167 13.51 -0.47 -18.40
N GLY A 168 12.85 -0.47 -17.24
CA GLY A 168 11.40 -0.45 -17.14
C GLY A 168 10.95 -0.09 -15.74
N ALA A 169 9.71 0.37 -15.63
CA ALA A 169 9.11 0.75 -14.34
C ALA A 169 7.63 0.39 -14.34
N ASP A 170 7.15 -0.07 -13.21
CA ASP A 170 5.77 -0.46 -13.00
C ASP A 170 5.17 0.30 -11.81
N PRO A 171 4.47 1.40 -12.07
CA PRO A 171 3.80 2.16 -11.01
C PRO A 171 2.70 1.37 -10.29
N GLU A 172 2.12 0.35 -10.93
CA GLU A 172 1.01 -0.43 -10.36
C GLU A 172 1.44 -1.38 -9.25
N THR A 173 2.73 -1.77 -9.19
CA THR A 173 3.32 -2.56 -8.08
C THR A 173 4.41 -1.80 -7.34
N ASP A 174 4.77 -0.60 -7.81
CA ASP A 174 5.87 0.22 -7.26
C ASP A 174 7.24 -0.44 -7.42
N LEU A 175 7.50 -1.11 -8.55
CA LEU A 175 8.81 -1.73 -8.86
C LEU A 175 9.44 -1.08 -10.10
N ALA A 176 10.76 -1.10 -10.17
CA ALA A 176 11.52 -0.62 -11.32
C ALA A 176 12.85 -1.36 -11.45
N ILE A 177 13.35 -1.42 -12.68
CA ILE A 177 14.63 -2.04 -13.02
C ILE A 177 15.58 -0.97 -13.58
N VAL A 178 16.76 -0.93 -13.00
CA VAL A 178 17.86 -0.07 -13.42
C VAL A 178 19.03 -0.95 -13.88
N LYS A 179 19.64 -0.63 -15.02
CA LYS A 179 20.83 -1.30 -15.55
C LYS A 179 22.04 -0.37 -15.41
N ILE A 180 23.14 -0.90 -14.91
CA ILE A 180 24.45 -0.23 -14.94
C ILE A 180 25.43 -1.04 -15.80
N GLU A 181 26.40 -0.36 -16.38
CA GLU A 181 27.46 -0.98 -17.18
C GLU A 181 28.60 -1.45 -16.25
N ARG A 182 28.36 -2.56 -15.58
CA ARG A 182 29.33 -3.18 -14.68
C ARG A 182 29.12 -4.70 -14.67
N GLU A 183 30.19 -5.41 -14.80
CA GLU A 183 30.28 -6.87 -14.67
C GLU A 183 30.88 -7.23 -13.31
N ASP A 184 30.80 -8.49 -12.94
CA ASP A 184 31.38 -9.04 -11.70
C ASP A 184 30.72 -8.49 -10.43
N LEU A 185 29.46 -8.06 -10.50
CA LEU A 185 28.68 -7.72 -9.31
C LEU A 185 28.30 -8.99 -8.55
N GLN A 186 28.09 -8.87 -7.27
CA GLN A 186 27.54 -9.95 -6.44
C GLN A 186 26.02 -9.83 -6.41
N PRO A 187 25.28 -10.73 -7.09
CA PRO A 187 23.82 -10.67 -7.01
C PRO A 187 23.31 -11.16 -5.66
N ALA A 188 22.20 -10.60 -5.21
CA ALA A 188 21.44 -11.14 -4.10
C ALA A 188 20.75 -12.45 -4.51
N VAL A 189 20.59 -13.35 -3.56
CA VAL A 189 19.78 -14.57 -3.74
C VAL A 189 18.35 -14.24 -3.30
N PHE A 190 17.36 -14.59 -4.13
CA PHE A 190 15.94 -14.39 -3.80
C PHE A 190 15.36 -15.74 -3.34
N ALA A 191 14.77 -15.75 -2.15
CA ALA A 191 14.03 -16.90 -1.61
C ALA A 191 12.54 -16.79 -2.01
N ASP A 192 11.84 -17.90 -1.97
CA ASP A 192 10.40 -17.94 -2.23
C ASP A 192 9.64 -17.29 -1.05
N SER A 193 8.95 -16.17 -1.31
CA SER A 193 8.16 -15.47 -0.29
C SER A 193 6.91 -16.26 0.15
N ASP A 194 6.50 -17.30 -0.58
CA ASP A 194 5.35 -18.13 -0.19
C ASP A 194 5.70 -19.06 0.99
N ASP A 195 6.99 -19.29 1.24
CA ASP A 195 7.46 -20.05 2.42
C ASP A 195 7.53 -19.19 3.70
N VAL A 196 7.43 -17.88 3.58
CA VAL A 196 7.55 -16.92 4.70
C VAL A 196 6.34 -17.03 5.64
N ARG A 197 6.61 -16.99 6.94
CA ARG A 197 5.57 -17.07 7.97
C ARG A 197 5.62 -15.90 8.95
N VAL A 198 4.47 -15.57 9.50
CA VAL A 198 4.37 -14.56 10.57
C VAL A 198 5.21 -15.05 11.77
N GLY A 199 6.09 -14.18 12.25
CA GLY A 199 7.04 -14.45 13.33
C GLY A 199 8.45 -14.74 12.87
N ASP A 200 8.70 -14.95 11.58
CA ASP A 200 10.06 -15.17 11.04
C ASP A 200 10.90 -13.90 11.24
N TRP A 201 12.14 -14.12 11.72
CA TRP A 201 13.12 -13.04 11.84
C TRP A 201 13.53 -12.55 10.46
N VAL A 202 13.60 -11.23 10.33
CA VAL A 202 14.01 -10.57 9.09
C VAL A 202 14.98 -9.43 9.37
N VAL A 203 15.78 -9.13 8.35
CA VAL A 203 16.74 -8.01 8.37
C VAL A 203 16.43 -7.12 7.17
N ALA A 204 16.22 -5.85 7.42
CA ALA A 204 16.05 -4.85 6.37
C ALA A 204 17.36 -4.09 6.18
N LEU A 205 17.80 -3.96 4.94
CA LEU A 205 19.00 -3.21 4.58
C LEU A 205 18.63 -2.02 3.69
N GLY A 206 19.39 -0.94 3.84
CA GLY A 206 19.23 0.25 3.00
C GLY A 206 20.44 1.16 3.09
N SER A 207 20.46 2.20 2.26
CA SER A 207 21.54 3.18 2.21
C SER A 207 20.98 4.60 2.35
N PRO A 208 20.41 4.94 3.53
CA PRO A 208 19.77 6.24 3.72
C PRO A 208 20.80 7.38 3.78
N TYR A 209 20.45 8.52 3.21
CA TYR A 209 21.17 9.80 3.31
C TYR A 209 22.66 9.77 2.87
N GLY A 210 23.04 8.83 1.99
CA GLY A 210 24.44 8.69 1.59
C GLY A 210 25.36 8.25 2.71
N LEU A 211 24.81 7.83 3.83
CA LEU A 211 25.54 7.21 4.93
C LEU A 211 25.84 5.75 4.59
N SER A 212 26.84 5.18 5.23
CA SER A 212 27.11 3.75 5.14
C SER A 212 25.82 2.96 5.42
N GLN A 213 25.65 1.86 4.70
CA GLN A 213 24.47 1.00 4.73
C GLN A 213 23.94 0.79 6.16
N THR A 214 22.64 0.99 6.32
CA THR A 214 21.92 0.81 7.57
C THR A 214 21.28 -0.59 7.58
N VAL A 215 21.35 -1.23 8.73
CA VAL A 215 20.79 -2.57 8.96
C VAL A 215 19.82 -2.48 10.15
N THR A 216 18.59 -2.94 9.95
CA THR A 216 17.61 -3.07 11.03
C THR A 216 17.07 -4.49 11.04
N ALA A 217 16.62 -4.96 12.21
CA ALA A 217 16.07 -6.32 12.36
C ALA A 217 14.69 -6.26 13.03
N GLY A 218 13.86 -7.22 12.70
CA GLY A 218 12.53 -7.38 13.23
C GLY A 218 11.94 -8.71 12.81
N ILE A 219 10.62 -8.82 12.77
CA ILE A 219 9.92 -10.03 12.33
C ILE A 219 8.91 -9.70 11.24
N ILE A 220 8.44 -10.71 10.55
CA ILE A 220 7.23 -10.62 9.74
C ILE A 220 6.04 -10.53 10.69
N SER A 221 5.35 -9.40 10.67
CA SER A 221 4.20 -9.12 11.54
C SER A 221 2.89 -9.58 10.93
N ALA A 222 2.79 -9.56 9.58
CA ALA A 222 1.61 -10.04 8.85
C ALA A 222 1.98 -10.28 7.38
N LEU A 223 1.14 -11.04 6.70
CA LEU A 223 1.25 -11.32 5.26
C LEU A 223 -0.04 -10.87 4.56
N GLY A 224 0.03 -10.61 3.27
CA GLY A 224 -1.13 -10.33 2.44
C GLY A 224 -1.80 -9.01 2.78
N ARG A 225 -1.04 -7.96 3.12
CA ARG A 225 -1.62 -6.63 3.38
C ARG A 225 -2.05 -5.99 2.06
N GLU A 226 -3.36 -5.78 1.96
CA GLU A 226 -4.03 -5.13 0.83
C GLU A 226 -4.69 -3.83 1.31
N ALA A 227 -5.08 -2.99 0.38
CA ALA A 227 -5.79 -1.72 0.65
C ALA A 227 -5.00 -0.77 1.58
N VAL A 228 -3.68 -0.85 1.52
CA VAL A 228 -2.78 0.10 2.17
C VAL A 228 -2.81 1.43 1.40
N GLY A 229 -3.07 1.35 0.11
CA GLY A 229 -3.23 2.50 -0.78
C GLY A 229 -1.90 3.06 -1.28
N LEU A 230 -0.90 2.23 -1.41
CA LEU A 230 0.43 2.61 -1.90
C LEU A 230 0.59 2.34 -3.40
N ALA A 231 0.00 1.25 -3.86
CA ALA A 231 0.04 0.82 -5.27
C ALA A 231 -1.32 0.22 -5.64
N ARG A 232 -1.51 -0.10 -6.90
CA ARG A 232 -2.77 -0.71 -7.35
C ARG A 232 -2.85 -2.19 -6.99
N PHE A 233 -1.76 -2.92 -7.20
CA PHE A 233 -1.69 -4.35 -6.89
C PHE A 233 -0.84 -4.55 -5.63
N GLU A 234 -1.51 -4.62 -4.51
CA GLU A 234 -0.90 -4.75 -3.19
C GLU A 234 -1.02 -6.18 -2.66
N ASN A 235 0.08 -6.68 -2.10
CA ASN A 235 0.15 -7.95 -1.38
C ASN A 235 1.33 -7.89 -0.41
N TYR A 236 1.39 -6.82 0.39
CA TYR A 236 2.61 -6.56 1.17
C TYR A 236 2.80 -7.52 2.32
N MET A 237 4.07 -7.84 2.57
CA MET A 237 4.52 -8.36 3.87
C MET A 237 4.68 -7.17 4.82
N GLN A 238 4.15 -7.29 6.03
CA GLN A 238 4.31 -6.29 7.09
C GLN A 238 5.45 -6.71 8.01
N THR A 239 6.31 -5.77 8.41
CA THR A 239 7.41 -6.02 9.35
C THR A 239 7.51 -4.88 10.37
N ASP A 240 8.03 -5.20 11.56
CA ASP A 240 8.42 -4.21 12.56
C ASP A 240 9.93 -3.87 12.49
N ALA A 241 10.68 -4.52 11.61
CA ALA A 241 12.03 -4.05 11.26
C ALA A 241 11.93 -2.58 10.82
N ALA A 242 12.77 -1.72 11.36
CA ALA A 242 12.63 -0.28 11.15
C ALA A 242 12.93 0.09 9.68
N ILE A 243 11.87 0.44 8.96
CA ILE A 243 11.95 1.01 7.61
C ILE A 243 11.84 2.53 7.75
N ASN A 244 12.71 3.26 7.08
CA ASN A 244 12.74 4.74 7.08
C ASN A 244 13.08 5.22 5.66
N PRO A 245 12.83 6.50 5.34
CA PRO A 245 13.25 7.06 4.06
C PRO A 245 14.71 6.76 3.74
N GLY A 246 14.96 6.18 2.58
CA GLY A 246 16.26 5.69 2.14
C GLY A 246 16.39 4.17 2.15
N ASN A 247 15.56 3.43 2.92
CA ASN A 247 15.52 1.97 2.84
C ASN A 247 14.62 1.48 1.68
N SER A 248 13.76 2.34 1.14
CA SER A 248 12.88 2.01 0.01
C SER A 248 13.70 1.52 -1.18
N GLY A 249 13.31 0.40 -1.78
CA GLY A 249 14.03 -0.29 -2.84
C GLY A 249 15.10 -1.26 -2.35
N GLY A 250 15.43 -1.24 -1.07
CA GLY A 250 16.40 -2.17 -0.46
C GLY A 250 15.77 -3.50 -0.08
N PRO A 251 16.59 -4.52 0.19
CA PRO A 251 16.07 -5.85 0.49
C PRO A 251 15.56 -6.00 1.93
N LEU A 252 14.49 -6.80 2.07
CA LEU A 252 14.12 -7.47 3.30
C LEU A 252 14.59 -8.92 3.15
N VAL A 253 15.45 -9.38 4.05
CA VAL A 253 16.07 -10.72 3.94
C VAL A 253 15.76 -11.59 5.15
N ASN A 254 15.78 -12.91 4.95
CA ASN A 254 15.68 -13.91 6.03
C ASN A 254 17.04 -14.09 6.74
N LEU A 255 17.11 -15.00 7.70
CA LEU A 255 18.35 -15.27 8.45
C LEU A 255 19.41 -16.04 7.63
N ASP A 256 19.08 -16.54 6.46
CA ASP A 256 20.05 -17.10 5.51
C ASP A 256 20.69 -16.02 4.63
N GLY A 257 20.15 -14.79 4.68
CA GLY A 257 20.59 -13.65 3.85
C GLY A 257 19.95 -13.64 2.47
N ASP A 258 18.90 -14.42 2.27
CA ASP A 258 18.18 -14.46 1.01
C ASP A 258 17.03 -13.43 1.02
N VAL A 259 16.83 -12.74 -0.10
CA VAL A 259 15.82 -11.67 -0.24
C VAL A 259 14.44 -12.31 -0.30
N ILE A 260 13.59 -11.98 0.67
CA ILE A 260 12.18 -12.38 0.70
C ILE A 260 11.27 -11.25 0.18
N GLY A 261 11.79 -10.03 0.06
CA GLY A 261 11.01 -8.91 -0.47
C GLY A 261 11.82 -7.63 -0.60
N ILE A 262 11.18 -6.61 -1.20
CA ILE A 262 11.74 -5.28 -1.40
C ILE A 262 11.00 -4.29 -0.50
N ASN A 263 11.72 -3.62 0.39
CA ASN A 263 11.17 -2.57 1.28
C ASN A 263 10.56 -1.45 0.44
N THR A 264 9.33 -1.02 0.73
CA THR A 264 8.70 0.03 -0.05
C THR A 264 8.26 1.23 0.78
N ALA A 265 7.52 1.02 1.87
CA ALA A 265 6.90 2.14 2.58
C ALA A 265 6.68 1.81 4.06
N ILE A 266 6.23 2.82 4.79
CA ILE A 266 5.80 2.70 6.19
C ILE A 266 4.38 3.25 6.35
N SER A 267 3.66 2.74 7.34
CA SER A 267 2.47 3.41 7.87
C SER A 267 2.93 4.27 9.05
N SER A 268 2.82 5.59 8.93
CA SER A 268 3.34 6.51 9.95
C SER A 268 2.48 7.75 10.07
N ARG A 269 2.35 8.25 11.29
CA ARG A 269 1.66 9.51 11.58
C ARG A 269 2.61 10.72 11.55
N GLY A 270 3.90 10.48 11.76
CA GLY A 270 4.90 11.54 11.87
C GLY A 270 6.03 11.48 10.83
N GLY A 271 5.95 10.61 9.85
CA GLY A 271 6.96 10.46 8.79
C GLY A 271 8.14 9.57 9.16
N GLY A 272 8.23 9.08 10.40
CA GLY A 272 9.23 8.09 10.84
C GLY A 272 8.60 6.73 11.09
N ASN A 273 9.41 5.72 11.37
CA ASN A 273 8.94 4.37 11.62
C ASN A 273 8.13 4.27 12.93
N ASP A 274 6.88 3.86 12.87
CA ASP A 274 6.00 3.59 14.00
C ASP A 274 5.85 2.08 14.27
N GLY A 275 6.76 1.25 13.75
CA GLY A 275 6.72 -0.21 13.91
C GLY A 275 5.88 -0.91 12.85
N ILE A 276 5.53 -0.21 11.77
CA ILE A 276 4.75 -0.78 10.66
C ILE A 276 5.46 -0.43 9.35
N GLY A 277 6.24 -1.39 8.85
CA GLY A 277 6.87 -1.31 7.54
C GLY A 277 6.25 -2.31 6.58
N PHE A 278 6.37 -2.04 5.28
CA PHE A 278 5.84 -2.87 4.20
C PHE A 278 6.94 -3.23 3.21
N ALA A 279 6.90 -4.49 2.74
CA ALA A 279 7.79 -4.97 1.69
C ALA A 279 6.98 -5.72 0.63
N ILE A 280 7.37 -5.55 -0.64
CA ILE A 280 6.81 -6.26 -1.79
C ILE A 280 7.41 -7.67 -1.80
N PRO A 281 6.61 -8.75 -1.81
CA PRO A 281 7.13 -10.14 -1.76
C PRO A 281 8.02 -10.49 -2.95
N SER A 282 9.03 -11.31 -2.71
CA SER A 282 10.02 -11.71 -3.74
C SER A 282 9.39 -12.39 -4.96
N ARG A 283 8.32 -13.19 -4.80
CA ARG A 283 7.60 -13.80 -5.93
C ARG A 283 7.03 -12.74 -6.88
N MET A 284 6.45 -11.69 -6.31
CA MET A 284 5.96 -10.55 -7.10
C MET A 284 7.13 -9.81 -7.76
N VAL A 285 8.23 -9.60 -7.01
CA VAL A 285 9.45 -8.95 -7.52
C VAL A 285 10.02 -9.73 -8.70
N GLU A 286 10.17 -11.05 -8.55
CA GLU A 286 10.71 -11.94 -9.60
C GLU A 286 9.93 -11.81 -10.90
N ARG A 287 8.60 -11.94 -10.82
CA ARG A 287 7.74 -11.85 -12.01
C ARG A 287 7.86 -10.48 -12.68
N ILE A 288 7.65 -9.42 -11.93
CA ILE A 288 7.66 -8.04 -12.47
C ILE A 288 9.05 -7.68 -13.02
N ALA A 289 10.12 -8.08 -12.31
CA ALA A 289 11.49 -7.80 -12.75
C ALA A 289 11.81 -8.50 -14.08
N ASN A 290 11.34 -9.74 -14.26
CA ASN A 290 11.53 -10.50 -15.50
C ASN A 290 10.78 -9.84 -16.66
N ASP A 291 9.52 -9.42 -16.45
CA ASP A 291 8.75 -8.71 -17.47
C ASP A 291 9.45 -7.40 -17.88
N LEU A 292 9.83 -6.59 -16.88
CA LEU A 292 10.50 -5.29 -17.13
C LEU A 292 11.88 -5.45 -17.79
N ALA A 293 12.62 -6.51 -17.43
CA ALA A 293 13.93 -6.78 -18.05
C ALA A 293 13.79 -7.30 -19.50
N GLY A 294 12.67 -7.93 -19.83
CA GLY A 294 12.36 -8.42 -21.18
C GLY A 294 11.92 -7.28 -22.12
N ASP A 295 10.68 -6.87 -21.96
CA ASP A 295 10.02 -5.93 -22.88
C ASP A 295 9.93 -4.49 -22.34
N GLY A 296 10.39 -4.25 -21.10
CA GLY A 296 10.33 -2.95 -20.45
C GLY A 296 8.96 -2.60 -19.89
N THR A 297 7.97 -3.47 -20.07
CA THR A 297 6.58 -3.28 -19.64
C THR A 297 6.02 -4.56 -18.99
N VAL A 298 5.03 -4.40 -18.12
CA VAL A 298 4.37 -5.54 -17.48
C VAL A 298 3.01 -5.75 -18.14
N GLU A 299 2.83 -6.88 -18.79
CA GLU A 299 1.54 -7.28 -19.33
C GLU A 299 0.70 -7.99 -18.25
N ARG A 300 -0.58 -7.70 -18.22
CA ARG A 300 -1.49 -8.26 -17.22
C ARG A 300 -2.76 -8.79 -17.86
N GLY A 301 -3.16 -9.96 -17.39
CA GLY A 301 -4.46 -10.49 -17.72
C GLY A 301 -5.58 -9.55 -17.24
N TRP A 302 -6.66 -9.53 -17.99
CA TRP A 302 -7.81 -8.69 -17.70
C TRP A 302 -9.10 -9.44 -18.02
N LEU A 303 -10.08 -9.35 -17.12
CA LEU A 303 -11.35 -10.07 -17.24
C LEU A 303 -12.51 -9.17 -17.73
N GLY A 304 -12.49 -7.88 -17.37
CA GLY A 304 -13.51 -6.92 -17.80
C GLY A 304 -14.77 -6.92 -16.93
N VAL A 305 -14.59 -6.96 -15.61
CA VAL A 305 -15.68 -6.92 -14.63
C VAL A 305 -15.54 -5.74 -13.68
N ASN A 306 -16.68 -5.20 -13.23
CA ASN A 306 -16.77 -4.38 -12.03
C ASN A 306 -17.04 -5.30 -10.84
N ILE A 307 -16.30 -5.13 -9.77
CA ILE A 307 -16.33 -6.04 -8.62
C ILE A 307 -16.53 -5.29 -7.30
N GLN A 308 -17.15 -5.96 -6.34
CA GLN A 308 -17.55 -5.37 -5.07
C GLN A 308 -17.35 -6.37 -3.93
N SER A 309 -16.98 -5.86 -2.74
CA SER A 309 -16.89 -6.66 -1.52
C SER A 309 -18.29 -7.09 -1.03
N LEU A 310 -18.37 -8.27 -0.41
CA LEU A 310 -19.55 -8.78 0.30
C LEU A 310 -19.42 -8.62 1.84
N ASP A 311 -18.69 -7.61 2.32
CA ASP A 311 -18.48 -7.39 3.75
C ASP A 311 -19.76 -7.01 4.50
N ASP A 312 -20.72 -6.37 3.82
CA ASP A 312 -22.02 -6.06 4.38
C ASP A 312 -22.84 -7.36 4.52
N PRO A 313 -23.20 -7.77 5.75
CA PRO A 313 -23.94 -9.01 5.94
C PRO A 313 -25.35 -9.01 5.32
N ASP A 314 -26.00 -7.86 5.27
CA ASP A 314 -27.35 -7.75 4.70
C ASP A 314 -27.29 -7.83 3.18
N LEU A 315 -26.28 -7.22 2.57
CA LEU A 315 -26.03 -7.38 1.12
C LEU A 315 -25.73 -8.86 0.80
N ALA A 316 -24.85 -9.51 1.56
CA ALA A 316 -24.54 -10.93 1.36
C ALA A 316 -25.81 -11.81 1.50
N ALA A 317 -26.62 -11.54 2.52
CA ALA A 317 -27.88 -12.25 2.75
C ALA A 317 -28.88 -12.06 1.59
N SER A 318 -28.88 -10.88 0.96
CA SER A 318 -29.75 -10.61 -0.19
C SER A 318 -29.41 -11.47 -1.43
N PHE A 319 -28.19 -12.03 -1.46
CA PHE A 319 -27.75 -13.00 -2.47
C PHE A 319 -27.81 -14.45 -1.95
N GLY A 320 -28.53 -14.70 -0.84
CA GLY A 320 -28.66 -16.02 -0.24
C GLY A 320 -27.40 -16.53 0.44
N ARG A 321 -26.48 -15.63 0.83
CA ARG A 321 -25.20 -16.00 1.44
C ARG A 321 -25.18 -15.72 2.93
N THR A 322 -24.87 -16.74 3.71
CA THR A 322 -24.61 -16.59 5.16
C THR A 322 -23.14 -16.33 5.45
N ALA A 323 -22.24 -16.71 4.53
CA ALA A 323 -20.80 -16.47 4.64
C ALA A 323 -20.38 -15.32 3.73
N ARG A 324 -19.66 -14.36 4.27
CA ARG A 324 -19.11 -13.19 3.55
C ARG A 324 -17.84 -13.60 2.80
N ARG A 325 -17.95 -14.57 1.90
CA ARG A 325 -16.80 -15.10 1.14
C ARG A 325 -17.06 -14.97 -0.35
N GLY A 326 -16.06 -14.53 -1.06
CA GLY A 326 -16.10 -14.32 -2.48
C GLY A 326 -16.26 -12.84 -2.86
N VAL A 327 -16.18 -12.58 -4.13
CA VAL A 327 -16.20 -11.24 -4.71
C VAL A 327 -17.42 -11.11 -5.61
N LEU A 328 -18.28 -10.14 -5.31
CA LEU A 328 -19.51 -9.90 -6.07
C LEU A 328 -19.19 -9.19 -7.40
N VAL A 329 -19.63 -9.76 -8.50
CA VAL A 329 -19.61 -9.11 -9.81
C VAL A 329 -20.76 -8.10 -9.84
N SER A 330 -20.46 -6.82 -9.83
CA SER A 330 -21.48 -5.76 -9.91
C SER A 330 -21.73 -5.33 -11.35
N GLY A 331 -20.80 -5.64 -12.28
CA GLY A 331 -21.01 -5.37 -13.69
C GLY A 331 -20.07 -6.17 -14.58
N VAL A 332 -20.48 -6.37 -15.80
CA VAL A 332 -19.69 -7.03 -16.85
C VAL A 332 -19.65 -6.09 -18.05
N LEU A 333 -18.44 -5.73 -18.46
CA LEU A 333 -18.26 -4.81 -19.58
C LEU A 333 -18.51 -5.55 -20.91
N GLY A 334 -19.19 -4.91 -21.81
CA GLY A 334 -19.51 -5.50 -23.13
C GLY A 334 -18.25 -5.77 -23.96
N GLY A 335 -18.23 -6.92 -24.66
CA GLY A 335 -17.11 -7.29 -25.53
C GLY A 335 -15.82 -7.63 -24.77
N THR A 336 -15.93 -8.13 -23.55
CA THR A 336 -14.78 -8.49 -22.69
C THR A 336 -14.75 -10.00 -22.45
N PRO A 337 -13.60 -10.55 -22.01
CA PRO A 337 -13.50 -11.95 -21.61
C PRO A 337 -14.61 -12.44 -20.68
N ALA A 338 -15.00 -11.62 -19.70
CA ALA A 338 -16.08 -11.95 -18.76
C ALA A 338 -17.42 -12.10 -19.46
N ALA A 339 -17.71 -11.18 -20.41
CA ALA A 339 -18.97 -11.23 -21.18
C ALA A 339 -18.99 -12.47 -22.09
N GLU A 340 -17.87 -12.77 -22.76
CA GLU A 340 -17.73 -13.92 -23.64
C GLU A 340 -17.83 -15.25 -22.87
N ALA A 341 -17.25 -15.29 -21.66
CA ALA A 341 -17.35 -16.46 -20.78
C ALA A 341 -18.74 -16.63 -20.17
N GLY A 342 -19.60 -15.58 -20.20
CA GLY A 342 -20.97 -15.64 -19.71
C GLY A 342 -21.13 -15.28 -18.23
N LEU A 343 -20.21 -14.51 -17.65
CA LEU A 343 -20.43 -13.90 -16.33
C LEU A 343 -21.54 -12.85 -16.41
N THR A 344 -22.26 -12.69 -15.32
CA THR A 344 -23.35 -11.72 -15.23
C THR A 344 -23.32 -10.96 -13.90
N PRO A 345 -23.85 -9.73 -13.85
CA PRO A 345 -23.98 -9.02 -12.57
C PRO A 345 -24.84 -9.83 -11.59
N GLY A 346 -24.31 -10.01 -10.37
CA GLY A 346 -24.89 -10.85 -9.32
C GLY A 346 -24.12 -12.14 -9.06
N ASP A 347 -23.21 -12.54 -9.95
CA ASP A 347 -22.29 -13.67 -9.71
C ASP A 347 -21.34 -13.35 -8.55
N ILE A 348 -21.03 -14.37 -7.76
CA ILE A 348 -20.09 -14.23 -6.64
C ILE A 348 -18.92 -15.17 -6.91
N ILE A 349 -17.78 -14.63 -7.33
CA ILE A 349 -16.55 -15.39 -7.62
C ILE A 349 -15.93 -15.85 -6.31
N LEU A 350 -15.63 -17.15 -6.21
CA LEU A 350 -15.06 -17.78 -5.01
C LEU A 350 -13.58 -18.11 -5.16
N SER A 351 -13.18 -18.56 -6.37
CA SER A 351 -11.78 -18.93 -6.63
C SER A 351 -11.46 -18.83 -8.13
N ILE A 352 -10.16 -18.70 -8.40
CA ILE A 352 -9.56 -18.80 -9.74
C ILE A 352 -8.54 -19.96 -9.68
N ASP A 353 -8.68 -20.95 -10.56
CA ASP A 353 -7.82 -22.15 -10.61
C ASP A 353 -7.64 -22.81 -9.22
N GLY A 354 -8.71 -22.83 -8.40
CA GLY A 354 -8.70 -23.35 -7.06
C GLY A 354 -8.12 -22.40 -6.00
N GLN A 355 -7.52 -21.29 -6.40
CA GLN A 355 -7.02 -20.25 -5.47
C GLN A 355 -8.17 -19.36 -5.02
N ARG A 356 -8.46 -19.33 -3.74
CA ARG A 356 -9.58 -18.55 -3.18
C ARG A 356 -9.35 -17.04 -3.30
N THR A 357 -10.40 -16.34 -3.73
CA THR A 357 -10.43 -14.86 -3.80
C THR A 357 -11.53 -14.36 -2.88
N ASN A 358 -11.16 -13.64 -1.83
CA ASN A 358 -12.10 -13.19 -0.81
C ASN A 358 -12.34 -11.67 -0.83
N THR A 359 -11.47 -10.92 -1.51
CA THR A 359 -11.58 -9.45 -1.62
C THR A 359 -11.47 -9.04 -3.09
N PRO A 360 -12.05 -7.90 -3.48
CA PRO A 360 -11.83 -7.34 -4.82
C PRO A 360 -10.34 -7.17 -5.16
N ALA A 361 -9.53 -6.76 -4.19
CA ALA A 361 -8.08 -6.59 -4.39
C ALA A 361 -7.41 -7.94 -4.71
N SER A 362 -7.73 -9.01 -3.93
CA SER A 362 -7.16 -10.33 -4.19
C SER A 362 -7.58 -10.88 -5.55
N LEU A 363 -8.85 -10.70 -5.94
CA LEU A 363 -9.34 -11.14 -7.26
C LEU A 363 -8.61 -10.41 -8.38
N ALA A 364 -8.53 -9.06 -8.29
CA ALA A 364 -7.87 -8.25 -9.32
C ALA A 364 -6.38 -8.59 -9.44
N ARG A 365 -5.70 -8.79 -8.31
CA ARG A 365 -4.30 -9.19 -8.29
C ARG A 365 -4.10 -10.58 -8.92
N THR A 366 -4.90 -11.57 -8.50
CA THR A 366 -4.78 -12.92 -9.06
C THR A 366 -4.97 -12.92 -10.58
N ILE A 367 -5.96 -12.19 -11.10
CA ILE A 367 -6.15 -12.05 -12.55
C ILE A 367 -4.92 -11.39 -13.20
N ALA A 368 -4.36 -10.34 -12.59
CA ALA A 368 -3.21 -9.62 -13.10
C ALA A 368 -1.90 -10.44 -13.04
N GLU A 369 -1.86 -11.54 -12.31
CA GLU A 369 -0.72 -12.47 -12.27
C GLU A 369 -0.64 -13.37 -13.50
N TYR A 370 -1.75 -13.55 -14.24
CA TYR A 370 -1.76 -14.29 -15.49
C TYR A 370 -1.38 -13.38 -16.67
N ALA A 371 -0.83 -13.99 -17.69
CA ALA A 371 -0.59 -13.30 -18.97
C ALA A 371 -1.92 -13.11 -19.72
N PRO A 372 -2.00 -12.12 -20.63
CA PRO A 372 -3.09 -12.12 -21.62
C PRO A 372 -3.13 -13.43 -22.39
N GLU A 373 -4.29 -13.80 -22.90
CA GLU A 373 -4.58 -15.06 -23.62
C GLU A 373 -4.54 -16.31 -22.72
N ALA A 374 -4.25 -16.20 -21.43
CA ALA A 374 -4.30 -17.33 -20.50
C ALA A 374 -5.76 -17.74 -20.26
N GLU A 375 -6.01 -19.06 -20.22
CA GLU A 375 -7.28 -19.62 -19.80
C GLU A 375 -7.27 -19.83 -18.28
N ILE A 376 -8.33 -19.38 -17.61
CA ILE A 376 -8.51 -19.53 -16.15
C ILE A 376 -9.86 -20.17 -15.85
N ASP A 377 -9.94 -21.00 -14.83
CA ASP A 377 -11.18 -21.58 -14.33
C ASP A 377 -11.71 -20.77 -13.14
N LEU A 378 -12.92 -20.23 -13.29
CA LEU A 378 -13.60 -19.44 -12.28
C LEU A 378 -14.66 -20.30 -11.57
N GLU A 379 -14.52 -20.52 -10.27
CA GLU A 379 -15.62 -21.05 -9.45
C GLU A 379 -16.43 -19.89 -8.89
N PHE A 380 -17.73 -19.92 -9.07
CA PHE A 380 -18.62 -18.84 -8.64
C PHE A 380 -19.99 -19.37 -8.21
N VAL A 381 -20.78 -18.51 -7.58
CA VAL A 381 -22.17 -18.80 -7.22
C VAL A 381 -23.08 -17.85 -7.98
N ARG A 382 -24.10 -18.41 -8.63
CA ARG A 382 -25.19 -17.69 -9.29
C ARG A 382 -26.52 -18.24 -8.75
N ASP A 383 -27.39 -17.38 -8.22
CA ASP A 383 -28.68 -17.73 -7.66
C ASP A 383 -28.63 -18.91 -6.66
N GLY A 384 -27.59 -18.90 -5.82
CA GLY A 384 -27.37 -19.92 -4.80
C GLY A 384 -26.75 -21.22 -5.30
N GLN A 385 -26.50 -21.39 -6.59
CA GLN A 385 -25.89 -22.59 -7.17
C GLN A 385 -24.41 -22.35 -7.49
N SER A 386 -23.57 -23.31 -7.09
CA SER A 386 -22.13 -23.28 -7.44
C SER A 386 -21.95 -23.72 -8.89
N MET A 387 -21.18 -22.96 -9.62
CA MET A 387 -20.91 -23.16 -11.04
C MET A 387 -19.41 -22.96 -11.31
N THR A 388 -18.94 -23.47 -12.44
CA THR A 388 -17.58 -23.22 -12.95
C THR A 388 -17.70 -22.76 -14.40
N LEU A 389 -16.85 -21.83 -14.80
CA LEU A 389 -16.68 -21.45 -16.20
C LEU A 389 -15.18 -21.20 -16.47
N THR A 390 -14.77 -21.40 -17.73
CA THR A 390 -13.44 -21.07 -18.19
C THR A 390 -13.50 -19.74 -18.94
N ALA A 391 -12.58 -18.83 -18.64
CA ALA A 391 -12.47 -17.54 -19.32
C ALA A 391 -11.05 -17.39 -19.90
N THR A 392 -10.94 -16.90 -21.13
CA THR A 392 -9.65 -16.52 -21.73
C THR A 392 -9.42 -15.05 -21.45
N LEU A 393 -8.35 -14.71 -20.73
CA LEU A 393 -8.07 -13.34 -20.31
C LEU A 393 -7.65 -12.47 -21.51
N GLY A 394 -8.06 -11.22 -21.51
CA GLY A 394 -7.62 -10.23 -22.50
C GLY A 394 -6.49 -9.37 -21.98
N THR A 395 -6.03 -8.44 -22.83
CA THR A 395 -5.13 -7.36 -22.41
C THR A 395 -5.95 -6.20 -21.89
N ARG A 396 -5.53 -5.63 -20.79
CA ARG A 396 -6.22 -4.47 -20.22
C ARG A 396 -6.12 -3.26 -21.15
N PRO A 397 -7.24 -2.61 -21.52
CA PRO A 397 -7.18 -1.36 -22.26
C PRO A 397 -6.38 -0.31 -21.49
N GLY A 398 -5.53 0.42 -22.17
CA GLY A 398 -4.76 1.50 -21.55
C GLY A 398 -5.67 2.53 -20.89
N ASP A 399 -5.22 3.12 -19.78
CA ASP A 399 -5.98 4.09 -19.01
C ASP A 399 -6.30 5.34 -19.84
N ALA A 400 -7.45 5.33 -20.50
CA ALA A 400 -8.05 6.55 -21.01
C ALA A 400 -8.65 7.28 -19.78
N SER A 401 -8.01 8.36 -19.39
CA SER A 401 -8.41 9.16 -18.23
C SER A 401 -9.86 9.63 -18.37
N ALA A 402 -10.70 9.23 -17.43
CA ALA A 402 -12.04 9.80 -17.26
C ALA A 402 -11.88 11.17 -16.57
N GLU A 403 -11.96 12.22 -17.34
CA GLU A 403 -12.03 13.57 -16.79
C GLU A 403 -13.45 13.82 -16.27
N GLY A 404 -13.56 14.15 -14.99
CA GLY A 404 -14.81 14.35 -14.29
C GLY A 404 -15.57 15.62 -14.71
N ALA A 405 -16.87 15.48 -14.93
CA ALA A 405 -17.78 16.61 -15.15
C ALA A 405 -18.42 17.06 -13.83
N THR A 406 -18.59 18.36 -13.67
CA THR A 406 -19.17 19.01 -12.48
C THR A 406 -20.70 18.95 -12.56
N PRO A 407 -21.42 18.60 -11.47
CA PRO A 407 -22.88 18.49 -11.52
C PRO A 407 -23.60 19.83 -11.60
N ALA A 408 -24.67 19.89 -12.39
CA ALA A 408 -25.61 21.01 -12.41
C ALA A 408 -26.87 20.64 -11.59
N GLU A 409 -27.39 21.59 -10.86
CA GLU A 409 -28.52 21.48 -9.94
C GLU A 409 -29.88 21.48 -10.69
N PRO A 410 -30.77 20.52 -10.47
CA PRO A 410 -32.15 20.62 -10.94
C PRO A 410 -33.24 20.34 -9.90
N GLU A 411 -34.40 20.86 -10.14
CA GLU A 411 -35.61 20.89 -9.32
C GLU A 411 -36.66 19.86 -9.83
N ALA A 412 -37.11 18.91 -9.01
CA ALA A 412 -38.21 18.01 -9.31
C ALA A 412 -38.75 17.14 -8.15
N ALA A 413 -39.93 16.60 -8.28
CA ALA A 413 -40.72 15.98 -7.22
C ALA A 413 -40.51 14.45 -7.03
N ALA A 414 -40.47 14.00 -5.80
CA ALA A 414 -40.08 12.65 -5.37
C ALA A 414 -41.23 11.66 -5.12
N PRO A 415 -41.08 10.34 -5.43
CA PRO A 415 -42.01 9.32 -4.95
C PRO A 415 -41.78 9.01 -3.46
N PRO A 416 -42.84 8.83 -2.66
CA PRO A 416 -42.73 8.94 -1.19
C PRO A 416 -42.04 7.79 -0.45
N ARG A 417 -41.92 6.56 -1.02
CA ARG A 417 -41.43 5.38 -0.30
C ARG A 417 -39.88 5.34 -0.13
N LEU A 418 -39.12 5.81 -1.11
CA LEU A 418 -37.64 5.73 -1.08
C LEU A 418 -36.96 7.10 -1.06
N GLY A 419 -37.71 8.15 -1.33
CA GLY A 419 -37.15 9.50 -1.43
C GLY A 419 -36.36 9.71 -2.74
N LEU A 420 -36.76 9.08 -3.83
CA LEU A 420 -36.10 9.16 -5.14
C LEU A 420 -36.90 9.98 -6.13
N GLU A 421 -36.27 10.90 -6.80
CA GLU A 421 -36.79 11.56 -8.00
C GLU A 421 -36.19 10.89 -9.21
N LEU A 422 -37.06 10.31 -10.04
CA LEU A 422 -36.68 9.46 -11.15
C LEU A 422 -37.12 10.04 -12.50
N ALA A 423 -36.24 9.90 -13.50
CA ALA A 423 -36.54 10.27 -14.89
C ALA A 423 -36.13 9.12 -15.84
N PRO A 424 -36.71 9.04 -17.02
CA PRO A 424 -36.14 8.17 -18.04
C PRO A 424 -34.72 8.59 -18.36
N LEU A 425 -33.83 7.62 -18.56
CA LEU A 425 -32.48 7.88 -18.98
C LEU A 425 -32.46 8.19 -20.47
N ASP A 426 -32.11 9.43 -20.83
CA ASP A 426 -31.94 9.82 -22.23
C ASP A 426 -30.43 10.04 -22.52
N GLN A 427 -30.12 10.27 -23.78
CA GLN A 427 -28.72 10.42 -24.20
C GLN A 427 -28.02 11.63 -23.53
N GLU A 428 -28.78 12.72 -23.36
CA GLU A 428 -28.20 13.95 -22.76
C GLU A 428 -27.84 13.73 -21.29
N LEU A 429 -28.75 13.15 -20.50
CA LEU A 429 -28.51 12.81 -19.09
C LEU A 429 -27.36 11.80 -18.93
N ARG A 430 -27.32 10.80 -19.83
CA ARG A 430 -26.27 9.78 -19.85
C ARG A 430 -24.89 10.42 -20.04
N GLU A 431 -24.75 11.29 -21.04
CA GLU A 431 -23.48 11.96 -21.34
C GLU A 431 -23.08 12.93 -20.21
N GLN A 432 -24.04 13.70 -19.66
CA GLN A 432 -23.80 14.61 -18.56
C GLN A 432 -23.31 13.90 -17.28
N ALA A 433 -23.87 12.74 -16.99
CA ALA A 433 -23.54 11.98 -15.78
C ALA A 433 -22.38 10.97 -15.98
N GLY A 434 -21.82 10.90 -17.19
CA GLY A 434 -20.73 9.96 -17.49
C GLY A 434 -21.12 8.50 -17.35
N LEU A 435 -22.35 8.14 -17.75
CA LEU A 435 -22.89 6.78 -17.63
C LEU A 435 -22.55 5.97 -18.89
N GLY A 436 -22.13 4.73 -18.70
CA GLY A 436 -21.83 3.80 -19.79
C GLY A 436 -23.05 3.04 -20.29
N THR A 437 -24.07 2.89 -19.44
CA THR A 437 -25.31 2.15 -19.78
C THR A 437 -26.16 2.89 -20.80
N GLU A 438 -26.86 2.13 -21.67
CA GLU A 438 -27.84 2.68 -22.58
C GLU A 438 -29.29 2.53 -22.04
N THR A 439 -29.44 1.75 -20.96
CA THR A 439 -30.75 1.46 -20.34
C THR A 439 -30.67 1.79 -18.84
N GLY A 440 -31.86 2.01 -18.26
CA GLY A 440 -31.95 2.31 -16.84
C GLY A 440 -32.80 3.53 -16.55
N ILE A 441 -32.83 3.92 -15.29
CA ILE A 441 -33.61 5.06 -14.80
C ILE A 441 -32.69 6.05 -14.14
N PHE A 442 -32.72 7.29 -14.59
CA PHE A 442 -31.88 8.34 -14.06
C PHE A 442 -32.42 8.86 -12.72
N VAL A 443 -31.54 9.00 -11.74
CA VAL A 443 -31.85 9.59 -10.43
C VAL A 443 -31.59 11.10 -10.50
N ARG A 444 -32.67 11.88 -10.59
CA ARG A 444 -32.57 13.35 -10.61
C ARG A 444 -32.32 13.93 -9.22
N GLY A 445 -32.94 13.33 -8.21
CA GLY A 445 -32.85 13.83 -6.85
C GLY A 445 -33.04 12.73 -5.83
N VAL A 446 -32.48 12.95 -4.65
CA VAL A 446 -32.59 12.04 -3.52
C VAL A 446 -32.90 12.86 -2.26
N ALA A 447 -33.98 12.52 -1.57
CA ALA A 447 -34.35 13.17 -0.30
C ALA A 447 -33.27 12.93 0.75
N ALA A 448 -32.72 14.00 1.33
CA ALA A 448 -31.51 13.96 2.17
C ALA A 448 -31.59 12.95 3.33
N ASP A 449 -32.77 12.79 3.94
CA ASP A 449 -32.98 11.86 5.06
C ASP A 449 -33.76 10.60 4.61
N GLY A 450 -33.88 10.38 3.30
CA GLY A 450 -34.61 9.25 2.74
C GLY A 450 -33.84 7.93 2.78
N PRO A 451 -34.56 6.79 2.68
CA PRO A 451 -33.91 5.48 2.64
C PRO A 451 -32.85 5.34 1.52
N ALA A 452 -33.09 5.92 0.35
CA ALA A 452 -32.14 5.88 -0.75
C ALA A 452 -30.85 6.64 -0.44
N ALA A 453 -30.97 7.83 0.19
CA ALA A 453 -29.79 8.60 0.60
C ALA A 453 -28.92 7.83 1.63
N ARG A 454 -29.60 7.21 2.61
CA ARG A 454 -28.90 6.39 3.62
C ARG A 454 -28.19 5.17 2.99
N ALA A 455 -28.76 4.61 1.93
CA ALA A 455 -28.14 3.52 1.18
C ALA A 455 -27.00 3.98 0.25
N GLY A 456 -26.80 5.29 0.11
CA GLY A 456 -25.73 5.86 -0.72
C GLY A 456 -26.12 6.07 -2.18
N ILE A 457 -27.41 6.15 -2.50
CA ILE A 457 -27.87 6.59 -3.84
C ILE A 457 -27.74 8.10 -3.91
N GLU A 458 -27.24 8.61 -5.03
CA GLU A 458 -26.97 10.04 -5.23
C GLU A 458 -27.62 10.52 -6.54
N PRO A 459 -27.92 11.81 -6.64
CA PRO A 459 -28.30 12.38 -7.95
C PRO A 459 -27.19 12.15 -8.99
N GLY A 460 -27.58 11.78 -10.20
CA GLY A 460 -26.65 11.39 -11.25
C GLY A 460 -26.45 9.89 -11.43
N ASP A 461 -26.96 9.08 -10.50
CA ASP A 461 -26.94 7.61 -10.64
C ASP A 461 -27.95 7.17 -11.71
N ALA A 462 -27.68 6.03 -12.36
CA ALA A 462 -28.67 5.28 -13.12
C ALA A 462 -29.03 3.99 -12.38
N ILE A 463 -30.30 3.75 -12.11
CA ILE A 463 -30.77 2.49 -11.53
C ILE A 463 -31.00 1.50 -12.67
N LEU A 464 -30.28 0.39 -12.66
CA LEU A 464 -30.32 -0.66 -13.68
C LEU A 464 -31.24 -1.82 -13.30
N ARG A 465 -31.29 -2.17 -12.00
CA ARG A 465 -32.12 -3.27 -11.48
C ARG A 465 -32.66 -2.95 -10.11
N ILE A 466 -33.87 -3.48 -9.85
CA ILE A 466 -34.50 -3.43 -8.52
C ILE A 466 -35.06 -4.84 -8.18
N GLY A 467 -34.65 -5.41 -7.04
CA GLY A 467 -35.11 -6.72 -6.59
C GLY A 467 -34.82 -7.88 -7.55
N GLY A 468 -33.90 -7.67 -8.51
CA GLY A 468 -33.61 -8.66 -9.56
C GLY A 468 -34.31 -8.38 -10.91
N VAL A 469 -35.25 -7.45 -10.95
CA VAL A 469 -35.97 -7.03 -12.17
C VAL A 469 -35.19 -5.88 -12.84
N GLU A 470 -35.02 -5.92 -14.15
CA GLU A 470 -34.40 -4.83 -14.90
C GLU A 470 -35.28 -3.57 -14.85
N ALA A 471 -34.67 -2.44 -14.60
CA ALA A 471 -35.33 -1.15 -14.42
C ALA A 471 -35.19 -0.32 -15.69
N ASP A 472 -35.82 -0.76 -16.77
CA ASP A 472 -35.76 -0.10 -18.08
C ASP A 472 -36.71 1.10 -18.21
N SER A 473 -37.63 1.27 -17.29
CA SER A 473 -38.58 2.40 -17.25
C SER A 473 -39.01 2.71 -15.81
N VAL A 474 -39.41 3.97 -15.58
CA VAL A 474 -39.97 4.39 -14.28
C VAL A 474 -41.22 3.55 -13.91
N THR A 475 -41.96 3.09 -14.90
CA THR A 475 -43.13 2.21 -14.68
C THR A 475 -42.68 0.84 -14.19
N THR A 476 -41.74 0.19 -14.87
CA THR A 476 -41.19 -1.11 -14.47
C THR A 476 -40.62 -1.05 -13.05
N PHE A 477 -39.93 0.04 -12.73
CA PHE A 477 -39.39 0.27 -11.38
C PHE A 477 -40.48 0.35 -10.32
N LYS A 478 -41.54 1.12 -10.59
CA LYS A 478 -42.67 1.27 -9.66
C LYS A 478 -43.43 -0.06 -9.44
N ASP A 479 -43.62 -0.80 -10.52
CA ASP A 479 -44.28 -2.11 -10.45
C ASP A 479 -43.42 -3.11 -9.63
N ALA A 480 -42.12 -3.20 -9.92
CA ALA A 480 -41.20 -4.04 -9.16
C ALA A 480 -41.13 -3.63 -7.69
N LEU A 481 -41.12 -2.32 -7.42
CA LEU A 481 -41.10 -1.79 -6.05
C LEU A 481 -42.38 -2.15 -5.31
N ALA A 482 -43.52 -2.14 -5.97
CA ALA A 482 -44.82 -2.47 -5.36
C ALA A 482 -44.92 -3.95 -4.97
N GLU A 483 -44.21 -4.84 -5.65
CA GLU A 483 -44.17 -6.28 -5.32
C GLU A 483 -43.29 -6.59 -4.10
N ILE A 484 -42.39 -5.69 -3.70
CA ILE A 484 -41.50 -5.89 -2.56
C ILE A 484 -42.20 -5.39 -1.28
N PRO A 485 -42.33 -6.24 -0.24
CA PRO A 485 -42.94 -5.82 1.02
C PRO A 485 -42.24 -4.60 1.64
N ASP A 486 -43.02 -3.76 2.33
CA ASP A 486 -42.51 -2.48 2.88
C ASP A 486 -41.42 -2.65 3.93
N ASP A 487 -41.32 -3.81 4.56
CA ASP A 487 -40.32 -4.10 5.61
C ASP A 487 -39.11 -4.85 5.09
N GLN A 488 -39.05 -5.18 3.82
CA GLN A 488 -37.91 -5.91 3.23
C GLN A 488 -36.86 -4.95 2.64
N PRO A 489 -35.58 -5.25 2.87
CA PRO A 489 -34.50 -4.53 2.18
C PRO A 489 -34.58 -4.74 0.65
N ILE A 490 -34.34 -3.70 -0.09
CA ILE A 490 -34.45 -3.67 -1.54
C ILE A 490 -33.06 -3.62 -2.16
N ARG A 491 -32.67 -4.69 -2.84
CA ARG A 491 -31.41 -4.74 -3.58
C ARG A 491 -31.55 -3.98 -4.89
N MET A 492 -30.69 -3.00 -5.12
CA MET A 492 -30.63 -2.22 -6.34
C MET A 492 -29.25 -2.32 -6.98
N LEU A 493 -29.20 -2.48 -8.29
CA LEU A 493 -27.97 -2.30 -9.07
C LEU A 493 -28.03 -0.89 -9.66
N ILE A 494 -27.01 -0.10 -9.36
CA ILE A 494 -26.89 1.25 -9.91
C ILE A 494 -25.59 1.39 -10.70
N GLU A 495 -25.56 2.37 -11.59
CA GLU A 495 -24.32 2.84 -12.22
C GLU A 495 -24.07 4.28 -11.82
N ARG A 496 -22.82 4.60 -11.50
CA ARG A 496 -22.31 5.95 -11.19
C ARG A 496 -21.00 6.15 -11.94
N GLN A 497 -20.96 7.12 -12.83
CA GLN A 497 -19.74 7.45 -13.59
C GLN A 497 -19.06 6.22 -14.22
N GLY A 498 -19.86 5.41 -14.92
CA GLY A 498 -19.38 4.21 -15.61
C GLY A 498 -19.09 2.99 -14.74
N THR A 499 -19.26 3.09 -13.42
CA THR A 499 -19.02 1.99 -12.49
C THR A 499 -20.33 1.48 -11.88
N THR A 500 -20.57 0.18 -11.98
CA THR A 500 -21.76 -0.43 -11.41
C THR A 500 -21.52 -0.97 -10.00
N ARG A 501 -22.54 -0.89 -9.15
CA ARG A 501 -22.51 -1.47 -7.81
C ARG A 501 -23.90 -1.82 -7.29
N PHE A 502 -23.96 -2.82 -6.43
CA PHE A 502 -25.18 -3.17 -5.71
C PHE A 502 -25.27 -2.35 -4.41
N LEU A 503 -26.45 -1.80 -4.19
CA LEU A 503 -26.82 -1.13 -2.93
C LEU A 503 -28.02 -1.84 -2.33
N LEU A 504 -28.11 -1.81 -1.00
CA LEU A 504 -29.25 -2.35 -0.27
C LEU A 504 -30.01 -1.21 0.40
N VAL A 505 -31.17 -0.88 -0.11
CA VAL A 505 -32.02 0.19 0.46
C VAL A 505 -32.96 -0.42 1.50
N LYS A 506 -32.89 0.09 2.73
CA LYS A 506 -33.75 -0.35 3.83
C LYS A 506 -34.84 0.71 4.08
N PRO A 507 -36.08 0.43 3.68
CA PRO A 507 -37.14 1.47 3.75
C PRO A 507 -37.48 1.95 5.16
N ASN A 508 -37.26 1.13 6.17
CA ASN A 508 -37.70 1.38 7.56
C ASN A 508 -36.57 1.76 8.53
N GLU A 509 -35.37 1.97 8.07
CA GLU A 509 -34.24 2.50 8.88
C GLU A 509 -34.05 4.03 8.67
#